data_a2ff09a5de53cc5e8209c35e7fc97459
#
_entry.id   a2ff09a5de53cc5e8209c35e7fc97459
#
_cell.length_a   1.000
_cell.length_b   1.000
_cell.length_c   1.000
_cell.angle_alpha   90.00
_cell.angle_beta   90.00
_cell.angle_gamma   90.00
#
_symmetry.space_group_name_H-M   'P 1'
#
loop_
_entity.id
_entity.type
_entity.pdbx_description
1 polymer ?
#
loop_
_entity_poly.entity_id
_entity_poly.type
_entity_poly.pdbx_seq_one_letter_code
_entity_poly.pdbx_strand_id
1 'polypeptide(L)'
;MVDVSDAPPQRLLIVRPSALGDVARTVPALASLRAAFGQARIDWLVRDHFADAIGHHPDLDAVVEFPRSRFHRFGRSWSVTREALAWMADLRQRRYDRVYDLQGLFRSGLFTFASRAPRRVGLADARELATLGYNVRHTVEPGHTVDRMLGLL
;
A
#
# COMPACT_ATOMS: atom_id res chain seq x y z
N MET A 1 -10.54 -22.08 -18.66
CA MET A 1 -10.82 -20.74 -18.07
C MET A 1 -9.55 -20.31 -17.38
N VAL A 2 -8.82 -19.36 -17.96
CA VAL A 2 -7.58 -18.84 -17.34
C VAL A 2 -8.03 -18.10 -16.08
N ASP A 3 -7.54 -18.51 -14.91
CA ASP A 3 -7.83 -17.84 -13.65
C ASP A 3 -7.30 -16.38 -13.76
N VAL A 4 -8.20 -15.40 -13.62
CA VAL A 4 -7.87 -13.97 -13.69
C VAL A 4 -6.80 -13.58 -12.66
N SER A 5 -6.49 -14.48 -11.71
CA SER A 5 -5.47 -14.30 -10.68
C SER A 5 -4.03 -14.43 -11.22
N ASP A 6 -3.81 -15.06 -12.38
CA ASP A 6 -2.48 -15.35 -12.93
C ASP A 6 -2.00 -14.37 -14.00
N ALA A 7 -2.87 -13.47 -14.48
CA ALA A 7 -2.44 -12.44 -15.41
C ALA A 7 -1.46 -11.45 -14.71
N PRO A 8 -0.42 -10.99 -15.42
CA PRO A 8 0.48 -9.99 -14.85
C PRO A 8 -0.32 -8.73 -14.49
N PRO A 9 -0.11 -8.17 -13.30
CA PRO A 9 -0.84 -6.99 -12.87
C PRO A 9 -0.47 -5.79 -13.74
N GLN A 10 -1.45 -4.94 -14.02
CA GLN A 10 -1.25 -3.70 -14.75
C GLN A 10 -1.13 -2.49 -13.81
N ARG A 11 -1.74 -2.57 -12.61
CA ARG A 11 -1.76 -1.48 -11.64
C ARG A 11 -1.49 -2.00 -10.24
N LEU A 12 -0.36 -1.57 -9.68
CA LEU A 12 0.11 -1.96 -8.37
C LEU A 12 0.05 -0.78 -7.40
N LEU A 13 -0.25 -1.05 -6.14
CA LEU A 13 -0.14 -0.08 -5.06
C LEU A 13 0.75 -0.63 -3.95
N ILE A 14 1.75 0.13 -3.58
CA ILE A 14 2.52 -0.06 -2.35
C ILE A 14 1.85 0.77 -1.24
N VAL A 15 1.58 0.17 -0.09
CA VAL A 15 1.05 0.86 1.08
C VAL A 15 2.13 0.89 2.17
N ARG A 16 2.81 2.03 2.31
CA ARG A 16 3.79 2.31 3.36
C ARG A 16 3.72 3.77 3.77
N PRO A 17 2.73 4.15 4.62
CA PRO A 17 2.46 5.55 4.94
C PRO A 17 3.54 6.25 5.75
N SER A 18 4.27 5.55 6.60
CA SER A 18 5.25 6.12 7.54
C SER A 18 6.20 5.03 8.12
N ALA A 19 7.30 5.35 8.80
CA ALA A 19 7.91 6.66 8.95
C ALA A 19 8.97 6.86 7.84
N LEU A 20 9.66 8.03 7.80
CA LEU A 20 10.61 8.33 6.71
C LEU A 20 11.68 7.25 6.53
N GLY A 21 12.28 6.76 7.62
CA GLY A 21 13.27 5.68 7.56
C GLY A 21 12.72 4.39 7.00
N ASP A 22 11.47 4.07 7.30
CA ASP A 22 10.79 2.89 6.77
C ASP A 22 10.37 3.07 5.31
N VAL A 23 10.01 4.29 4.92
CA VAL A 23 9.77 4.65 3.51
C VAL A 23 11.05 4.41 2.71
N ALA A 24 12.20 4.92 3.17
CA ALA A 24 13.49 4.70 2.52
C ALA A 24 13.85 3.20 2.41
N ARG A 25 13.59 2.42 3.47
CA ARG A 25 13.83 0.96 3.46
C ARG A 25 12.89 0.18 2.52
N THR A 26 11.83 0.80 2.04
CA THR A 26 10.88 0.18 1.10
C THR A 26 11.31 0.33 -0.37
N VAL A 27 12.28 1.19 -0.67
CA VAL A 27 12.80 1.38 -2.04
C VAL A 27 13.26 0.09 -2.70
N PRO A 28 13.96 -0.84 -2.03
CA PRO A 28 14.30 -2.14 -2.62
C PRO A 28 13.09 -2.96 -3.07
N ALA A 29 11.97 -2.89 -2.34
CA ALA A 29 10.72 -3.56 -2.72
C ALA A 29 10.11 -2.91 -3.99
N LEU A 30 10.14 -1.58 -4.10
CA LEU A 30 9.73 -0.86 -5.31
C LEU A 30 10.57 -1.32 -6.52
N ALA A 31 11.89 -1.34 -6.39
CA ALA A 31 12.80 -1.78 -7.46
C ALA A 31 12.52 -3.24 -7.88
N SER A 32 12.26 -4.13 -6.90
CA SER A 32 11.93 -5.53 -7.17
C SER A 32 10.59 -5.66 -7.91
N LEU A 33 9.57 -4.89 -7.52
CA LEU A 33 8.29 -4.86 -8.23
C LEU A 33 8.44 -4.33 -9.65
N ARG A 34 9.23 -3.28 -9.85
CA ARG A 34 9.52 -2.73 -11.19
C ARG A 34 10.25 -3.75 -12.06
N ALA A 35 11.24 -4.48 -11.51
CA ALA A 35 11.94 -5.53 -12.23
C ALA A 35 11.01 -6.68 -12.63
N ALA A 36 10.11 -7.08 -11.73
CA ALA A 36 9.15 -8.17 -11.98
C ALA A 36 8.01 -7.76 -12.92
N PHE A 37 7.55 -6.52 -12.85
CA PHE A 37 6.37 -6.01 -13.56
C PHE A 37 6.69 -4.70 -14.30
N GLY A 38 7.65 -4.77 -15.22
CA GLY A 38 8.22 -3.59 -15.91
C GLY A 38 7.21 -2.69 -16.61
N GLN A 39 6.09 -3.25 -17.09
CA GLN A 39 5.02 -2.51 -17.77
C GLN A 39 3.87 -2.09 -16.86
N ALA A 40 3.85 -2.55 -15.60
CA ALA A 40 2.80 -2.19 -14.67
C ALA A 40 2.97 -0.74 -14.18
N ARG A 41 1.85 -0.06 -13.98
CA ARG A 41 1.84 1.19 -13.22
C ARG A 41 2.01 0.88 -11.74
N ILE A 42 3.00 1.48 -11.09
CA ILE A 42 3.28 1.32 -9.67
C ILE A 42 3.07 2.65 -8.96
N ASP A 43 2.04 2.72 -8.15
CA ASP A 43 1.76 3.86 -7.28
C ASP A 43 2.17 3.51 -5.83
N TRP A 44 2.51 4.52 -5.04
CA TRP A 44 2.88 4.34 -3.64
C TRP A 44 2.07 5.26 -2.73
N LEU A 45 1.30 4.66 -1.81
CA LEU A 45 0.58 5.38 -0.78
C LEU A 45 1.52 5.69 0.37
N VAL A 46 1.76 6.97 0.57
CA VAL A 46 2.62 7.51 1.61
C VAL A 46 1.94 8.72 2.26
N ARG A 47 2.34 9.04 3.48
CA ARG A 47 1.90 10.26 4.14
C ARG A 47 2.35 11.50 3.37
N ASP A 48 1.46 12.50 3.22
CA ASP A 48 1.70 13.75 2.51
C ASP A 48 3.07 14.38 2.81
N HIS A 49 3.48 14.38 4.08
CA HIS A 49 4.76 14.92 4.54
C HIS A 49 6.01 14.22 3.96
N PHE A 50 5.88 13.00 3.43
CA PHE A 50 6.99 12.22 2.88
C PHE A 50 6.88 12.05 1.35
N ALA A 51 5.89 12.65 0.72
CA ALA A 51 5.63 12.49 -0.72
C ALA A 51 6.82 12.93 -1.57
N ASP A 52 7.43 14.06 -1.24
CA ASP A 52 8.57 14.60 -1.98
C ASP A 52 9.82 13.72 -1.90
N ALA A 53 9.97 12.98 -0.81
CA ALA A 53 11.14 12.10 -0.62
C ALA A 53 11.21 10.95 -1.64
N ILE A 54 10.06 10.53 -2.18
CA ILE A 54 9.97 9.40 -3.11
C ILE A 54 9.35 9.77 -4.46
N GLY A 55 8.71 10.92 -4.57
CA GLY A 55 7.92 11.30 -5.75
C GLY A 55 8.70 11.37 -7.06
N HIS A 56 10.02 11.51 -6.99
CA HIS A 56 10.90 11.56 -8.17
C HIS A 56 11.65 10.25 -8.43
N HIS A 57 11.30 9.16 -7.75
CA HIS A 57 11.97 7.87 -7.96
C HIS A 57 11.61 7.30 -9.35
N PRO A 58 12.62 6.90 -10.17
CA PRO A 58 12.40 6.48 -11.57
C PRO A 58 11.49 5.24 -11.71
N ASP A 59 11.45 4.38 -10.70
CA ASP A 59 10.63 3.16 -10.71
C ASP A 59 9.17 3.40 -10.26
N LEU A 60 8.84 4.62 -9.83
CA LEU A 60 7.52 5.00 -9.33
C LEU A 60 6.77 5.82 -10.36
N ASP A 61 5.50 5.49 -10.59
CA ASP A 61 4.65 6.23 -11.54
C ASP A 61 3.87 7.36 -10.86
N ALA A 62 3.41 7.16 -9.63
CA ALA A 62 2.73 8.22 -8.87
C ALA A 62 2.78 8.00 -7.37
N VAL A 63 2.65 9.09 -6.63
CA VAL A 63 2.43 9.11 -5.19
C VAL A 63 0.94 9.28 -4.90
N VAL A 64 0.42 8.47 -3.98
CA VAL A 64 -0.91 8.62 -3.41
C VAL A 64 -0.74 9.20 -2.01
N GLU A 65 -1.02 10.48 -1.87
CA GLU A 65 -0.82 11.18 -0.61
C GLU A 65 -1.93 10.88 0.39
N PHE A 66 -1.55 10.49 1.60
CA PHE A 66 -2.45 10.38 2.73
C PHE A 66 -2.33 11.61 3.63
N PRO A 67 -3.32 12.51 3.63
CA PRO A 67 -3.28 13.76 4.38
C PRO A 67 -3.62 13.53 5.86
N ARG A 68 -2.69 12.95 6.61
CA ARG A 68 -2.87 12.54 7.99
C ARG A 68 -3.32 13.69 8.91
N SER A 69 -2.78 14.87 8.72
CA SER A 69 -3.12 16.06 9.53
C SER A 69 -4.58 16.46 9.34
N ARG A 70 -5.12 16.36 8.13
CA ARG A 70 -6.53 16.64 7.83
C ARG A 70 -7.48 15.63 8.46
N PHE A 71 -7.08 14.36 8.53
CA PHE A 71 -7.93 13.27 9.00
C PHE A 71 -7.76 12.93 10.49
N HIS A 72 -7.03 13.74 11.26
CA HIS A 72 -6.84 13.49 12.70
C HIS A 72 -8.13 13.48 13.52
N ARG A 73 -9.19 14.16 13.04
CA ARG A 73 -10.51 14.22 13.66
C ARG A 73 -11.52 13.24 13.03
N PHE A 74 -11.06 12.25 12.30
CA PHE A 74 -11.92 11.19 11.76
C PHE A 74 -12.77 10.55 12.86
N GLY A 75 -14.09 10.42 12.62
CA GLY A 75 -15.05 9.91 13.59
C GLY A 75 -15.52 10.92 14.64
N ARG A 76 -14.85 12.08 14.78
CA ARG A 76 -15.24 13.17 15.72
C ARG A 76 -15.80 14.40 15.02
N SER A 77 -15.54 14.57 13.74
CA SER A 77 -16.04 15.66 12.91
C SER A 77 -16.69 15.06 11.67
N TRP A 78 -17.94 15.41 11.41
CA TRP A 78 -18.69 14.89 10.27
C TRP A 78 -18.05 15.29 8.93
N SER A 79 -17.63 16.55 8.80
CA SER A 79 -16.95 17.03 7.57
C SER A 79 -15.65 16.26 7.30
N VAL A 80 -14.79 16.09 8.32
CA VAL A 80 -13.54 15.35 8.20
C VAL A 80 -13.80 13.87 7.91
N THR A 81 -14.80 13.28 8.53
CA THR A 81 -15.15 11.87 8.27
C THR A 81 -15.61 11.70 6.83
N ARG A 82 -16.46 12.59 6.32
CA ARG A 82 -16.92 12.56 4.93
C ARG A 82 -15.76 12.73 3.94
N GLU A 83 -14.83 13.65 4.20
CA GLU A 83 -13.63 13.83 3.37
C GLU A 83 -12.75 12.57 3.34
N ALA A 84 -12.54 11.94 4.50
CA ALA A 84 -11.75 10.71 4.58
C ALA A 84 -12.42 9.55 3.83
N LEU A 85 -13.74 9.43 3.93
CA LEU A 85 -14.52 8.44 3.17
C LEU A 85 -14.44 8.71 1.66
N ALA A 86 -14.53 9.98 1.25
CA ALA A 86 -14.37 10.37 -0.16
C ALA A 86 -12.96 10.04 -0.68
N TRP A 87 -11.92 10.27 0.13
CA TRP A 87 -10.54 9.90 -0.20
C TRP A 87 -10.38 8.38 -0.36
N MET A 88 -11.01 7.58 0.52
CA MET A 88 -11.01 6.12 0.38
C MET A 88 -11.79 5.65 -0.84
N ALA A 89 -12.86 6.33 -1.21
CA ALA A 89 -13.61 6.05 -2.43
C ALA A 89 -12.78 6.36 -3.69
N ASP A 90 -12.01 7.45 -3.69
CA ASP A 90 -11.05 7.75 -4.76
C ASP A 90 -9.98 6.66 -4.89
N LEU A 91 -9.43 6.20 -3.76
CA LEU A 91 -8.47 5.10 -3.75
C LEU A 91 -9.03 3.85 -4.44
N ARG A 92 -10.31 3.51 -4.19
CA ARG A 92 -11.01 2.40 -4.86
C ARG A 92 -11.18 2.65 -6.37
N GLN A 93 -11.47 3.88 -6.78
CA GLN A 93 -11.67 4.22 -8.20
C GLN A 93 -10.39 4.08 -9.03
N ARG A 94 -9.23 4.06 -8.41
CA ARG A 94 -7.94 3.86 -9.09
C ARG A 94 -7.78 2.43 -9.63
N ARG A 95 -8.61 1.47 -9.19
CA ARG A 95 -8.71 0.10 -9.71
C ARG A 95 -7.36 -0.63 -9.76
N TYR A 96 -6.70 -0.72 -8.62
CA TYR A 96 -5.48 -1.53 -8.51
C TYR A 96 -5.79 -3.02 -8.65
N ASP A 97 -4.92 -3.75 -9.35
CA ASP A 97 -5.00 -5.21 -9.47
C ASP A 97 -4.41 -5.89 -8.26
N ARG A 98 -3.30 -5.36 -7.76
CA ARG A 98 -2.63 -5.85 -6.55
C ARG A 98 -2.24 -4.70 -5.63
N VAL A 99 -2.38 -4.95 -4.34
CA VAL A 99 -1.94 -4.03 -3.29
C VAL A 99 -1.04 -4.79 -2.34
N TYR A 100 0.13 -4.22 -2.05
CA TYR A 100 1.09 -4.74 -1.09
C TYR A 100 1.14 -3.84 0.13
N ASP A 101 0.63 -4.33 1.27
CA ASP A 101 0.78 -3.63 2.56
C ASP A 101 2.11 -3.99 3.20
N LEU A 102 3.07 -3.09 3.06
CA LEU A 102 4.42 -3.23 3.63
C LEU A 102 4.54 -2.56 5.01
N GLN A 103 3.44 -2.00 5.54
CA GLN A 103 3.37 -1.41 6.88
C GLN A 103 2.90 -2.40 7.94
N GLY A 104 1.80 -3.11 7.69
CA GLY A 104 1.25 -4.10 8.59
C GLY A 104 0.62 -3.53 9.86
N LEU A 105 -0.02 -2.36 9.81
CA LEU A 105 -0.73 -1.71 10.92
C LEU A 105 -2.20 -1.48 10.54
N PHE A 106 -3.06 -1.26 11.52
CA PHE A 106 -4.51 -1.08 11.30
C PHE A 106 -4.84 -0.13 10.15
N ARG A 107 -4.21 1.03 10.13
CA ARG A 107 -4.48 2.05 9.10
C ARG A 107 -4.09 1.60 7.70
N SER A 108 -2.93 0.97 7.55
CA SER A 108 -2.49 0.46 6.25
C SER A 108 -3.36 -0.70 5.78
N GLY A 109 -3.76 -1.58 6.68
CA GLY A 109 -4.74 -2.64 6.40
C GLY A 109 -6.10 -2.08 5.96
N LEU A 110 -6.56 -0.99 6.59
CA LEU A 110 -7.79 -0.29 6.20
C LEU A 110 -7.69 0.28 4.77
N PHE A 111 -6.59 0.92 4.41
CA PHE A 111 -6.38 1.44 3.05
C PHE A 111 -6.32 0.31 2.03
N THR A 112 -5.62 -0.77 2.38
CA THR A 112 -5.55 -1.98 1.56
C THR A 112 -6.94 -2.56 1.32
N PHE A 113 -7.77 -2.66 2.36
CA PHE A 113 -9.16 -3.08 2.23
C PHE A 113 -10.00 -2.11 1.38
N ALA A 114 -9.87 -0.80 1.61
CA ALA A 114 -10.63 0.24 0.90
C ALA A 114 -10.31 0.29 -0.61
N SER A 115 -9.10 -0.10 -1.01
CA SER A 115 -8.71 -0.18 -2.42
C SER A 115 -9.57 -1.14 -3.24
N ARG A 116 -10.18 -2.15 -2.59
CA ARG A 116 -10.96 -3.21 -3.23
C ARG A 116 -10.20 -3.97 -4.32
N ALA A 117 -8.88 -3.91 -4.30
CA ALA A 117 -8.06 -4.70 -5.22
C ALA A 117 -8.39 -6.20 -5.09
N PRO A 118 -8.45 -6.94 -6.20
CA PRO A 118 -8.71 -8.40 -6.15
C PRO A 118 -7.61 -9.14 -5.39
N ARG A 119 -6.38 -8.67 -5.41
CA ARG A 119 -5.27 -9.26 -4.63
C ARG A 119 -4.69 -8.24 -3.66
N ARG A 120 -4.88 -8.50 -2.38
CA ARG A 120 -4.43 -7.65 -1.26
C ARG A 120 -3.48 -8.46 -0.39
N VAL A 121 -2.20 -8.13 -0.50
CA VAL A 121 -1.09 -8.91 0.07
C VAL A 121 -0.56 -8.22 1.32
N GLY A 122 -0.30 -8.98 2.35
CA GLY A 122 0.36 -8.52 3.57
C GLY A 122 0.92 -9.67 4.41
N LEU A 123 1.67 -9.33 5.45
CA LEU A 123 2.22 -10.30 6.37
C LEU A 123 1.14 -10.96 7.23
N ALA A 124 1.25 -12.28 7.43
CA ALA A 124 0.33 -13.05 8.27
C ALA A 124 0.40 -12.63 9.76
N ASP A 125 1.56 -12.14 10.21
CA ASP A 125 1.84 -11.64 11.56
C ASP A 125 1.69 -10.12 11.70
N ALA A 126 1.03 -9.46 10.73
CA ALA A 126 0.75 -8.03 10.80
C ALA A 126 -0.09 -7.69 12.03
N ARG A 127 0.19 -6.53 12.63
CA ARG A 127 -0.38 -6.11 13.91
C ARG A 127 -1.68 -5.32 13.75
N GLU A 128 -2.34 -5.03 14.88
CA GLU A 128 -3.47 -4.11 14.97
C GLU A 128 -4.64 -4.49 14.03
N LEU A 129 -4.89 -5.80 13.82
CA LEU A 129 -5.95 -6.27 12.93
C LEU A 129 -5.75 -5.92 11.42
N ALA A 130 -4.56 -5.48 11.01
CA ALA A 130 -4.26 -5.17 9.62
C ALA A 130 -4.56 -6.35 8.68
N THR A 131 -4.39 -7.58 9.18
CA THR A 131 -4.68 -8.82 8.44
C THR A 131 -6.10 -8.92 7.91
N LEU A 132 -7.07 -8.20 8.49
CA LEU A 132 -8.44 -8.13 7.98
C LEU A 132 -8.54 -7.44 6.61
N GLY A 133 -7.55 -6.60 6.29
CA GLY A 133 -7.44 -5.95 4.98
C GLY A 133 -6.99 -6.88 3.86
N TYR A 134 -6.36 -8.02 4.19
CA TYR A 134 -5.69 -8.90 3.24
C TYR A 134 -6.53 -10.11 2.85
N ASN A 135 -6.45 -10.50 1.59
CA ASN A 135 -6.95 -11.80 1.13
C ASN A 135 -5.80 -12.75 0.73
N VAL A 136 -4.56 -12.25 0.68
CA VAL A 136 -3.34 -13.04 0.53
C VAL A 136 -2.42 -12.71 1.70
N ARG A 137 -2.04 -13.72 2.49
CA ARG A 137 -1.20 -13.54 3.68
C ARG A 137 0.03 -14.41 3.54
N HIS A 138 1.21 -13.78 3.63
CA HIS A 138 2.47 -14.48 3.58
C HIS A 138 3.09 -14.59 4.98
N THR A 139 3.54 -15.78 5.31
CA THR A 139 4.41 -16.00 6.46
C THR A 139 5.85 -15.86 6.00
N VAL A 140 6.56 -14.90 6.57
CA VAL A 140 7.98 -14.66 6.27
C VAL A 140 8.75 -14.85 7.56
N GLU A 141 9.90 -15.55 7.47
CA GLU A 141 10.76 -15.77 8.62
C GLU A 141 11.16 -14.46 9.32
N PRO A 142 11.33 -14.48 10.64
CA PRO A 142 11.85 -13.35 11.39
C PRO A 142 13.20 -12.91 10.82
N GLY A 143 13.36 -11.62 10.52
CA GLY A 143 14.56 -11.10 9.90
C GLY A 143 14.55 -9.59 9.80
N HIS A 144 15.50 -9.07 9.05
CA HIS A 144 15.55 -7.64 8.78
C HIS A 144 14.31 -7.16 8.03
N THR A 145 13.85 -5.95 8.31
CA THR A 145 12.60 -5.38 7.74
C THR A 145 12.58 -5.44 6.21
N VAL A 146 13.71 -5.18 5.56
CA VAL A 146 13.83 -5.22 4.09
C VAL A 146 13.60 -6.63 3.57
N ASP A 147 14.24 -7.64 4.18
CA ASP A 147 14.12 -9.04 3.75
C ASP A 147 12.67 -9.53 3.90
N ARG A 148 12.00 -9.10 4.98
CA ARG A 148 10.58 -9.42 5.18
C ARG A 148 9.67 -8.76 4.15
N MET A 149 9.96 -7.52 3.74
CA MET A 149 9.22 -6.86 2.67
C MET A 149 9.45 -7.54 1.32
N LEU A 150 10.68 -7.92 1.00
CA LEU A 150 10.99 -8.66 -0.22
C LEU A 150 10.34 -10.04 -0.24
N GLY A 151 10.22 -10.70 0.89
CA GLY A 151 9.52 -11.99 1.03
C GLY A 151 8.00 -11.92 0.82
N LEU A 152 7.43 -10.71 0.74
CA LEU A 152 6.01 -10.49 0.41
C LEU A 152 5.73 -10.42 -1.10
N LEU A 153 6.75 -10.20 -1.92
CA LEU A 153 6.62 -9.93 -3.35
C LEU A 153 6.63 -11.22 -4.16
#